data_39c49cb207c2dba8c91b2d588cda8959
#
_entry.id   39c49cb207c2dba8c91b2d588cda8959
#
_cell.length_a   1.000
_cell.length_b   1.000
_cell.length_c   1.000
_cell.angle_alpha   90.00
_cell.angle_beta   90.00
_cell.angle_gamma   90.00
#
_symmetry.space_group_name_H-M   'P 1'
#
loop_
_entity.id
_entity.type
_entity.pdbx_description
1 polymer ?
#
loop_
_entity_poly.entity_id
_entity_poly.type
_entity_poly.pdbx_seq_one_letter_code
_entity_poly.pdbx_strand_id
1 'polypeptide(L)'
;SEQERACQALANIRNLTVLSANLVAAKGATPEYCYVRGLIAPAIHFHVQLPLPANWNGRFLKWGDGGKDGDLDFANVRLAQGYAVANSNMGHDRGSEPRASFAFNNRQAEIDFGYRAVHLTANAGKTLVKAYYGKEPQYSYFEGCSTGGREALMEAQRFPHDFDGIVGGAPVYDYQRINASQVWVLQRTFRERFAGSLA
;
A
#
# COMPACT_ATOMS: atom_id res chain seq x y z
N SER A 1 4.21 -28.73 3.51
CA SER A 1 4.14 -28.88 2.05
C SER A 1 5.35 -28.25 1.36
N GLU A 2 5.55 -28.50 0.08
CA GLU A 2 6.59 -27.84 -0.72
C GLU A 2 6.32 -26.34 -0.81
N GLN A 3 5.07 -25.95 -1.05
CA GLN A 3 4.63 -24.54 -1.10
C GLN A 3 4.88 -23.82 0.22
N GLU A 4 4.67 -24.50 1.34
CA GLU A 4 4.93 -23.95 2.66
C GLU A 4 6.41 -23.66 2.88
N ARG A 5 7.29 -24.63 2.50
CA ARG A 5 8.74 -24.43 2.60
C ARG A 5 9.21 -23.30 1.68
N ALA A 6 8.70 -23.24 0.44
CA ALA A 6 9.02 -22.18 -0.50
C ALA A 6 8.59 -20.80 0.03
N CYS A 7 7.41 -20.71 0.65
CA CYS A 7 6.95 -19.48 1.28
C CYS A 7 7.83 -19.07 2.48
N GLN A 8 8.09 -20.00 3.40
CA GLN A 8 8.91 -19.76 4.59
C GLN A 8 10.36 -19.37 4.25
N ALA A 9 10.91 -19.87 3.14
CA ALA A 9 12.25 -19.51 2.69
C ALA A 9 12.41 -18.01 2.41
N LEU A 10 11.33 -17.30 2.09
CA LEU A 10 11.33 -15.85 1.88
C LEU A 10 11.69 -15.06 3.15
N ALA A 11 11.55 -15.66 4.34
CA ALA A 11 11.95 -15.01 5.60
C ALA A 11 13.46 -14.72 5.65
N ASN A 12 14.26 -15.41 4.87
CA ASN A 12 15.73 -15.28 4.85
C ASN A 12 16.27 -14.56 3.61
N ILE A 13 15.40 -13.85 2.87
CA ILE A 13 15.84 -13.12 1.68
C ILE A 13 16.81 -12.00 2.03
N ARG A 14 17.90 -11.86 1.28
CA ARG A 14 18.88 -10.80 1.51
C ARG A 14 18.32 -9.44 1.10
N ASN A 15 18.75 -8.39 1.80
CA ASN A 15 18.43 -6.99 1.54
C ASN A 15 16.96 -6.58 1.79
N LEU A 16 16.15 -7.47 2.39
CA LEU A 16 14.83 -7.13 2.90
C LEU A 16 14.69 -7.56 4.37
N THR A 17 14.04 -6.74 5.17
CA THR A 17 13.64 -7.15 6.52
C THR A 17 12.27 -7.78 6.43
N VAL A 18 12.24 -9.11 6.36
CA VAL A 18 11.01 -9.90 6.38
C VAL A 18 10.70 -10.27 7.83
N LEU A 19 9.51 -9.89 8.30
CA LEU A 19 9.03 -10.15 9.65
C LEU A 19 8.36 -11.54 9.77
N SER A 20 7.68 -11.94 8.71
CA SER A 20 7.05 -13.28 8.62
C SER A 20 6.75 -13.65 7.17
N ALA A 21 6.77 -14.96 6.88
CA ALA A 21 6.35 -15.53 5.61
C ALA A 21 5.62 -16.84 5.88
N ASN A 22 4.30 -16.87 5.66
CA ASN A 22 3.43 -17.99 6.01
C ASN A 22 2.44 -18.29 4.90
N LEU A 23 2.14 -19.58 4.70
CA LEU A 23 1.07 -19.99 3.82
C LEU A 23 -0.28 -19.71 4.49
N VAL A 24 -1.19 -19.08 3.76
CA VAL A 24 -2.55 -18.77 4.19
C VAL A 24 -3.50 -19.64 3.39
N ALA A 25 -4.30 -20.45 4.08
CA ALA A 25 -5.28 -21.32 3.44
C ALA A 25 -6.37 -20.53 2.71
N ALA A 26 -6.91 -21.14 1.65
CA ALA A 26 -8.04 -20.58 0.90
C ALA A 26 -9.24 -20.32 1.81
N LYS A 27 -9.92 -19.17 1.59
CA LYS A 27 -11.13 -18.79 2.33
C LYS A 27 -12.11 -18.06 1.43
N GLY A 28 -13.29 -18.65 1.22
CA GLY A 28 -14.28 -18.08 0.29
C GLY A 28 -13.74 -17.94 -1.12
N ALA A 29 -13.78 -16.74 -1.69
CA ALA A 29 -13.23 -16.44 -3.00
C ALA A 29 -11.72 -16.16 -3.00
N THR A 30 -11.08 -16.09 -1.85
CA THR A 30 -9.64 -15.86 -1.73
C THR A 30 -8.92 -17.21 -1.84
N PRO A 31 -8.04 -17.43 -2.83
CA PRO A 31 -7.29 -18.66 -2.97
C PRO A 31 -6.22 -18.80 -1.88
N GLU A 32 -5.64 -19.97 -1.76
CA GLU A 32 -4.44 -20.18 -0.95
C GLU A 32 -3.27 -19.37 -1.52
N TYR A 33 -2.47 -18.73 -0.63
CA TYR A 33 -1.37 -17.84 -1.03
C TYR A 33 -0.28 -17.78 0.04
N CYS A 34 0.92 -17.44 -0.38
CA CYS A 34 2.00 -17.08 0.55
C CYS A 34 1.84 -15.62 0.98
N TYR A 35 1.75 -15.39 2.28
CA TYR A 35 1.63 -14.07 2.90
C TYR A 35 2.95 -13.67 3.54
N VAL A 36 3.55 -12.61 3.01
CA VAL A 36 4.82 -12.07 3.50
C VAL A 36 4.57 -10.71 4.13
N ARG A 37 5.08 -10.51 5.34
CA ARG A 37 5.13 -9.20 6.01
C ARG A 37 6.57 -8.76 6.14
N GLY A 38 6.82 -7.48 5.96
CA GLY A 38 8.15 -6.91 6.09
C GLY A 38 8.13 -5.48 6.61
N LEU A 39 9.33 -4.97 6.84
CA LEU A 39 9.60 -3.61 7.31
C LEU A 39 10.68 -2.97 6.44
N ILE A 40 10.41 -1.77 5.97
CA ILE A 40 11.38 -0.86 5.38
C ILE A 40 11.59 0.27 6.39
N ALA A 41 12.78 0.37 6.91
CA ALA A 41 13.10 1.34 7.96
C ALA A 41 12.81 2.78 7.54
N PRO A 42 12.36 3.65 8.44
CA PRO A 42 12.17 3.37 9.88
C PRO A 42 10.80 2.74 10.23
N ALA A 43 9.73 2.93 9.43
CA ALA A 43 8.38 2.60 9.86
C ALA A 43 7.43 2.13 8.74
N ILE A 44 7.93 1.90 7.51
CA ILE A 44 7.08 1.40 6.43
C ILE A 44 6.88 -0.11 6.62
N HIS A 45 5.79 -0.50 7.27
CA HIS A 45 5.34 -1.87 7.25
C HIS A 45 4.70 -2.16 5.90
N PHE A 46 5.02 -3.30 5.32
CA PHE A 46 4.42 -3.74 4.08
C PHE A 46 4.00 -5.21 4.16
N HIS A 47 3.12 -5.60 3.26
CA HIS A 47 2.86 -7.01 3.00
C HIS A 47 2.84 -7.31 1.50
N VAL A 48 3.05 -8.57 1.18
CA VAL A 48 2.90 -9.11 -0.17
C VAL A 48 2.10 -10.41 -0.10
N GLN A 49 1.04 -10.47 -0.92
CA GLN A 49 0.23 -11.66 -1.14
C GLN A 49 0.70 -12.31 -2.45
N LEU A 50 1.27 -13.50 -2.37
CA LEU A 50 1.80 -14.22 -3.53
C LEU A 50 0.92 -15.44 -3.81
N PRO A 51 0.12 -15.46 -4.91
CA PRO A 51 -0.59 -16.67 -5.32
C PRO A 51 0.33 -17.86 -5.38
N LEU A 52 -0.18 -19.08 -5.21
CA LEU A 52 0.63 -20.26 -5.50
C LEU A 52 1.12 -20.24 -6.96
N PRO A 53 2.29 -20.81 -7.27
CA PRO A 53 2.88 -20.74 -8.62
C PRO A 53 1.95 -21.16 -9.75
N ALA A 54 1.07 -22.14 -9.52
CA ALA A 54 0.07 -22.59 -10.50
C ALA A 54 -1.03 -21.55 -10.78
N ASN A 55 -1.27 -20.63 -9.86
CA ASN A 55 -2.34 -19.61 -9.94
C ASN A 55 -1.81 -18.22 -10.30
N TRP A 56 -0.49 -18.02 -10.31
CA TRP A 56 0.10 -16.71 -10.62
C TRP A 56 0.00 -16.41 -12.13
N ASN A 57 -0.57 -15.27 -12.47
CA ASN A 57 -0.77 -14.84 -13.85
C ASN A 57 0.46 -14.13 -14.48
N GLY A 58 1.60 -14.11 -13.79
CA GLY A 58 2.82 -13.44 -14.25
C GLY A 58 2.87 -11.94 -13.98
N ARG A 59 1.91 -11.38 -13.24
CA ARG A 59 1.78 -9.93 -13.01
C ARG A 59 1.94 -9.58 -11.54
N PHE A 60 2.44 -8.35 -11.32
CA PHE A 60 2.55 -7.73 -10.00
C PHE A 60 1.62 -6.51 -9.94
N LEU A 61 1.02 -6.28 -8.79
CA LEU A 61 0.20 -5.10 -8.51
C LEU A 61 0.59 -4.48 -7.15
N LYS A 62 0.92 -3.18 -7.13
CA LYS A 62 0.91 -2.39 -5.90
C LYS A 62 -0.49 -1.80 -5.75
N TRP A 63 -1.15 -2.18 -4.68
CA TRP A 63 -2.45 -1.62 -4.30
C TRP A 63 -2.23 -0.32 -3.56
N GLY A 64 -2.91 0.74 -4.01
CA GLY A 64 -2.86 2.07 -3.41
C GLY A 64 -3.71 2.14 -2.15
N ASP A 65 -3.47 3.17 -1.40
CA ASP A 65 -3.96 3.33 -0.04
C ASP A 65 -5.12 4.34 0.03
N GLY A 66 -5.76 4.50 1.19
CA GLY A 66 -6.92 5.35 1.37
C GLY A 66 -6.85 6.29 2.58
N GLY A 67 -7.46 7.48 2.47
CA GLY A 67 -7.55 8.41 3.59
C GLY A 67 -6.20 8.95 4.05
N LYS A 68 -5.91 8.81 5.34
CA LYS A 68 -4.62 9.15 5.94
C LYS A 68 -3.73 7.92 6.15
N ASP A 69 -4.23 6.76 5.76
CA ASP A 69 -3.53 5.49 5.87
C ASP A 69 -3.13 5.03 7.27
N GLY A 70 -2.05 4.23 7.36
CA GLY A 70 -1.53 3.68 8.60
C GLY A 70 -1.95 2.24 8.85
N ASP A 71 -2.64 1.62 7.90
CA ASP A 71 -3.07 0.21 7.92
C ASP A 71 -2.46 -0.58 6.76
N LEU A 72 -2.71 -1.87 6.71
CA LEU A 72 -2.37 -2.73 5.58
C LEU A 72 -3.67 -3.21 4.91
N ASP A 73 -3.92 -2.74 3.70
CA ASP A 73 -5.10 -3.08 2.92
C ASP A 73 -4.89 -4.34 2.07
N PHE A 74 -5.95 -5.15 1.93
CA PHE A 74 -5.93 -6.41 1.17
C PHE A 74 -6.70 -6.29 -0.14
N ALA A 75 -6.03 -6.49 -1.27
CA ALA A 75 -6.68 -6.55 -2.58
C ALA A 75 -7.02 -7.99 -2.99
N ASN A 76 -7.83 -8.69 -2.18
CA ASN A 76 -8.15 -10.10 -2.37
C ASN A 76 -8.82 -10.40 -3.73
N VAL A 77 -9.53 -9.43 -4.32
CA VAL A 77 -10.10 -9.57 -5.67
C VAL A 77 -8.99 -9.70 -6.71
N ARG A 78 -7.91 -8.91 -6.59
CA ARG A 78 -6.77 -8.98 -7.51
C ARG A 78 -5.92 -10.23 -7.28
N LEU A 79 -5.76 -10.63 -6.01
CA LEU A 79 -5.15 -11.91 -5.65
C LEU A 79 -5.90 -13.09 -6.29
N ALA A 80 -7.23 -13.11 -6.22
CA ALA A 80 -8.08 -14.14 -6.85
C ALA A 80 -7.96 -14.17 -8.38
N GLN A 81 -7.59 -13.04 -9.00
CA GLN A 81 -7.28 -12.94 -10.43
C GLN A 81 -5.84 -13.37 -10.78
N GLY A 82 -5.09 -13.83 -9.79
CA GLY A 82 -3.72 -14.34 -9.97
C GLY A 82 -2.62 -13.29 -9.89
N TYR A 83 -2.90 -12.05 -9.51
CA TYR A 83 -1.85 -11.05 -9.28
C TYR A 83 -1.09 -11.32 -7.98
N ALA A 84 0.23 -11.14 -8.00
CA ALA A 84 0.98 -10.91 -6.79
C ALA A 84 0.73 -9.46 -6.33
N VAL A 85 0.25 -9.28 -5.10
CA VAL A 85 -0.23 -7.97 -4.63
C VAL A 85 0.60 -7.48 -3.45
N ALA A 86 1.06 -6.22 -3.49
CA ALA A 86 1.73 -5.55 -2.39
C ALA A 86 0.94 -4.33 -1.90
N ASN A 87 1.01 -4.08 -0.60
CA ASN A 87 0.47 -2.89 0.05
C ASN A 87 1.35 -2.50 1.26
N SER A 88 1.23 -1.27 1.74
CA SER A 88 1.99 -0.75 2.89
C SER A 88 1.14 0.17 3.76
N ASN A 89 1.61 0.44 4.99
CA ASN A 89 1.00 1.40 5.91
C ASN A 89 1.45 2.86 5.66
N MET A 90 2.14 3.12 4.57
CA MET A 90 2.68 4.44 4.21
C MET A 90 3.62 5.07 5.24
N GLY A 91 4.19 4.28 6.15
CA GLY A 91 5.24 4.71 7.09
C GLY A 91 4.75 5.20 8.44
N HIS A 92 3.51 4.90 8.83
CA HIS A 92 2.96 5.20 10.15
C HIS A 92 1.92 4.18 10.59
N ASP A 93 1.50 4.23 11.85
CA ASP A 93 0.50 3.36 12.43
C ASP A 93 -0.75 4.17 12.84
N ARG A 94 -1.88 3.88 12.24
CA ARG A 94 -3.14 4.58 12.46
C ARG A 94 -3.68 4.46 13.89
N GLY A 95 -3.35 3.37 14.57
CA GLY A 95 -3.81 3.13 15.93
C GLY A 95 -3.12 4.03 16.95
N SER A 96 -1.81 4.23 16.80
CA SER A 96 -0.99 5.07 17.68
C SER A 96 -0.84 6.51 17.16
N GLU A 97 -0.97 6.72 15.85
CA GLU A 97 -0.79 8.00 15.17
C GLU A 97 -2.04 8.38 14.36
N PRO A 98 -3.16 8.70 15.01
CA PRO A 98 -4.43 8.90 14.34
C PRO A 98 -4.43 10.13 13.43
N ARG A 99 -5.11 10.03 12.29
CA ARG A 99 -5.28 11.09 11.28
C ARG A 99 -3.94 11.54 10.69
N ALA A 100 -3.54 12.81 10.91
CA ALA A 100 -2.30 13.39 10.41
C ALA A 100 -1.25 13.62 11.50
N SER A 101 -1.44 13.05 12.70
CA SER A 101 -0.50 13.23 13.82
C SER A 101 0.87 12.62 13.54
N PHE A 102 0.96 11.60 12.69
CA PHE A 102 2.22 11.00 12.26
C PHE A 102 3.20 12.00 11.64
N ALA A 103 2.68 13.02 10.97
CA ALA A 103 3.49 14.03 10.29
C ALA A 103 3.98 15.16 11.22
N PHE A 104 3.46 15.25 12.47
CA PHE A 104 3.81 16.33 13.38
C PHE A 104 5.26 16.22 13.85
N ASN A 105 6.09 17.19 13.45
CA ASN A 105 7.55 17.20 13.71
C ASN A 105 8.29 15.93 13.26
N ASN A 106 7.75 15.20 12.28
CA ASN A 106 8.31 13.97 11.77
C ASN A 106 8.49 14.04 10.24
N ARG A 107 9.59 14.67 9.83
CA ARG A 107 9.91 14.86 8.41
C ARG A 107 10.05 13.54 7.65
N GLN A 108 10.53 12.48 8.31
CA GLN A 108 10.67 11.18 7.65
C GLN A 108 9.29 10.57 7.32
N ALA A 109 8.33 10.65 8.24
CA ALA A 109 6.98 10.18 7.99
C ALA A 109 6.27 10.99 6.88
N GLU A 110 6.52 12.30 6.79
CA GLU A 110 6.03 13.09 5.64
C GLU A 110 6.61 12.61 4.31
N ILE A 111 7.90 12.28 4.26
CA ILE A 111 8.59 11.75 3.08
C ILE A 111 8.05 10.37 2.72
N ASP A 112 7.88 9.49 3.71
CA ASP A 112 7.36 8.14 3.52
C ASP A 112 5.93 8.19 2.95
N PHE A 113 5.05 8.95 3.59
CA PHE A 113 3.68 9.15 3.11
C PHE A 113 3.62 9.87 1.76
N GLY A 114 4.52 10.83 1.52
CA GLY A 114 4.55 11.65 0.31
C GLY A 114 4.85 10.85 -0.95
N TYR A 115 5.84 9.97 -0.91
CA TYR A 115 6.29 9.24 -2.10
C TYR A 115 7.14 7.99 -1.83
N ARG A 116 7.91 7.95 -0.73
CA ARG A 116 8.93 6.91 -0.53
C ARG A 116 8.32 5.53 -0.28
N ALA A 117 7.20 5.45 0.45
CA ALA A 117 6.61 4.18 0.83
C ALA A 117 6.11 3.39 -0.38
N VAL A 118 5.45 4.02 -1.34
CA VAL A 118 4.94 3.33 -2.54
C VAL A 118 6.08 2.76 -3.36
N HIS A 119 7.06 3.59 -3.70
CA HIS A 119 8.25 3.20 -4.48
C HIS A 119 9.01 2.02 -3.84
N LEU A 120 9.34 2.12 -2.55
CA LEU A 120 10.10 1.07 -1.89
C LEU A 120 9.29 -0.22 -1.68
N THR A 121 7.98 -0.10 -1.45
CA THR A 121 7.09 -1.27 -1.37
C THR A 121 6.98 -1.99 -2.71
N ALA A 122 6.91 -1.24 -3.82
CA ALA A 122 6.92 -1.83 -5.16
C ALA A 122 8.21 -2.61 -5.41
N ASN A 123 9.36 -2.03 -5.07
CA ASN A 123 10.66 -2.69 -5.22
C ASN A 123 10.78 -3.94 -4.34
N ALA A 124 10.36 -3.87 -3.08
CA ALA A 124 10.32 -5.01 -2.17
C ALA A 124 9.40 -6.13 -2.69
N GLY A 125 8.20 -5.75 -3.18
CA GLY A 125 7.24 -6.69 -3.75
C GLY A 125 7.80 -7.42 -4.97
N LYS A 126 8.41 -6.71 -5.92
CA LYS A 126 9.05 -7.32 -7.10
C LYS A 126 10.21 -8.24 -6.72
N THR A 127 10.99 -7.86 -5.71
CA THR A 127 12.08 -8.70 -5.18
C THR A 127 11.54 -10.02 -4.62
N LEU A 128 10.44 -9.97 -3.86
CA LEU A 128 9.77 -11.16 -3.33
C LEU A 128 9.14 -12.01 -4.44
N VAL A 129 8.53 -11.39 -5.46
CA VAL A 129 8.02 -12.08 -6.65
C VAL A 129 9.13 -12.87 -7.33
N LYS A 130 10.25 -12.22 -7.60
CA LYS A 130 11.42 -12.89 -8.22
C LYS A 130 11.94 -14.04 -7.37
N ALA A 131 12.04 -13.86 -6.06
CA ALA A 131 12.52 -14.89 -5.15
C ALA A 131 11.56 -16.09 -5.08
N TYR A 132 10.25 -15.85 -5.07
CA TYR A 132 9.23 -16.89 -4.92
C TYR A 132 8.98 -17.69 -6.21
N TYR A 133 8.93 -17.01 -7.37
CA TYR A 133 8.62 -17.63 -8.66
C TYR A 133 9.85 -17.94 -9.52
N GLY A 134 11.05 -17.50 -9.08
CA GLY A 134 12.29 -17.67 -9.84
C GLY A 134 12.42 -16.78 -11.07
N LYS A 135 11.51 -15.82 -11.27
CA LYS A 135 11.49 -14.88 -12.39
C LYS A 135 10.81 -13.56 -12.01
N GLU A 136 11.19 -12.48 -12.69
CA GLU A 136 10.54 -11.17 -12.58
C GLU A 136 9.08 -11.24 -13.05
N PRO A 137 8.19 -10.34 -12.55
CA PRO A 137 6.88 -10.18 -13.14
C PRO A 137 6.99 -9.74 -14.61
N GLN A 138 6.14 -10.27 -15.46
CA GLN A 138 6.07 -9.88 -16.87
C GLN A 138 5.60 -8.42 -17.02
N TYR A 139 4.65 -8.02 -16.18
CA TYR A 139 4.15 -6.65 -16.07
C TYR A 139 3.89 -6.31 -14.61
N SER A 140 4.10 -5.03 -14.30
CA SER A 140 3.87 -4.44 -12.99
C SER A 140 2.87 -3.30 -13.09
N TYR A 141 1.87 -3.29 -12.22
CA TYR A 141 0.81 -2.30 -12.24
C TYR A 141 0.66 -1.62 -10.88
N PHE A 142 0.15 -0.40 -10.93
CA PHE A 142 -0.35 0.31 -9.76
C PHE A 142 -1.85 0.59 -9.94
N GLU A 143 -2.64 0.39 -8.89
CA GLU A 143 -4.05 0.74 -8.86
C GLU A 143 -4.40 1.39 -7.52
N GLY A 144 -4.98 2.60 -7.55
CA GLY A 144 -5.37 3.31 -6.34
C GLY A 144 -6.40 4.39 -6.57
N CYS A 145 -7.18 4.69 -5.52
CA CYS A 145 -8.22 5.72 -5.55
C CYS A 145 -8.03 6.68 -4.37
N SER A 146 -8.49 7.94 -4.47
CA SER A 146 -8.37 8.94 -3.43
C SER A 146 -6.89 9.23 -3.09
N THR A 147 -6.41 8.91 -1.90
CA THR A 147 -4.98 8.97 -1.57
C THR A 147 -4.16 8.08 -2.52
N GLY A 148 -4.65 6.88 -2.85
CA GLY A 148 -4.05 6.02 -3.87
C GLY A 148 -4.04 6.64 -5.27
N GLY A 149 -5.01 7.47 -5.60
CA GLY A 149 -4.98 8.30 -6.81
C GLY A 149 -3.86 9.34 -6.79
N ARG A 150 -3.60 9.98 -5.62
CA ARG A 150 -2.44 10.85 -5.41
C ARG A 150 -1.12 10.09 -5.57
N GLU A 151 -1.05 8.89 -4.99
CA GLU A 151 0.10 8.00 -5.13
C GLU A 151 0.39 7.65 -6.58
N ALA A 152 -0.67 7.33 -7.36
CA ALA A 152 -0.58 7.07 -8.79
C ALA A 152 0.09 8.22 -9.55
N LEU A 153 -0.32 9.46 -9.27
CA LEU A 153 0.28 10.66 -9.89
C LEU A 153 1.74 10.86 -9.45
N MET A 154 2.05 10.57 -8.18
CA MET A 154 3.39 10.67 -7.65
C MET A 154 4.33 9.63 -8.29
N GLU A 155 3.86 8.39 -8.44
CA GLU A 155 4.61 7.33 -9.12
C GLU A 155 4.86 7.67 -10.58
N ALA A 156 3.83 8.09 -11.32
CA ALA A 156 3.97 8.49 -12.71
C ALA A 156 4.97 9.64 -12.90
N GLN A 157 5.04 10.58 -11.95
CA GLN A 157 5.92 11.74 -12.03
C GLN A 157 7.36 11.43 -11.58
N ARG A 158 7.53 10.72 -10.45
CA ARG A 158 8.86 10.54 -9.82
C ARG A 158 9.53 9.22 -10.18
N PHE A 159 8.74 8.18 -10.39
CA PHE A 159 9.22 6.83 -10.60
C PHE A 159 8.58 6.17 -11.82
N PRO A 160 8.66 6.79 -13.01
CA PRO A 160 7.95 6.34 -14.20
C PRO A 160 8.33 4.94 -14.70
N HIS A 161 9.41 4.37 -14.15
CA HIS A 161 9.88 3.02 -14.49
C HIS A 161 9.41 1.94 -13.51
N ASP A 162 8.70 2.30 -12.44
CA ASP A 162 8.25 1.33 -11.46
C ASP A 162 7.11 0.45 -11.97
N PHE A 163 6.28 0.98 -12.86
CA PHE A 163 5.09 0.29 -13.36
C PHE A 163 4.94 0.42 -14.87
N ASP A 164 4.44 -0.64 -15.50
CA ASP A 164 4.04 -0.66 -16.92
C ASP A 164 2.69 0.03 -17.14
N GLY A 165 1.87 0.11 -16.11
CA GLY A 165 0.58 0.77 -16.15
C GLY A 165 0.14 1.25 -14.76
N ILE A 166 -0.45 2.44 -14.74
CA ILE A 166 -0.92 3.12 -13.52
C ILE A 166 -2.37 3.52 -13.68
N VAL A 167 -3.22 3.08 -12.75
CA VAL A 167 -4.64 3.48 -12.67
C VAL A 167 -4.84 4.31 -11.40
N GLY A 168 -5.12 5.61 -11.59
CA GLY A 168 -5.38 6.55 -10.50
C GLY A 168 -6.80 7.11 -10.57
N GLY A 169 -7.65 6.73 -9.61
CA GLY A 169 -9.01 7.22 -9.48
C GLY A 169 -9.12 8.38 -8.48
N ALA A 170 -9.96 9.38 -8.77
CA ALA A 170 -10.31 10.49 -7.88
C ALA A 170 -9.10 11.04 -7.06
N PRO A 171 -8.01 11.46 -7.70
CA PRO A 171 -6.75 11.75 -7.03
C PRO A 171 -6.86 12.97 -6.11
N VAL A 172 -6.35 12.85 -4.88
CA VAL A 172 -6.16 13.97 -3.94
C VAL A 172 -4.82 14.65 -4.28
N TYR A 173 -4.74 15.34 -5.42
CA TYR A 173 -3.48 15.86 -5.96
C TYR A 173 -3.01 17.15 -5.30
N ASP A 174 -3.93 18.00 -4.82
CA ASP A 174 -3.60 19.24 -4.09
C ASP A 174 -4.03 19.08 -2.63
N TYR A 175 -3.21 18.36 -1.88
CA TYR A 175 -3.51 17.99 -0.51
C TYR A 175 -3.70 19.20 0.42
N GLN A 176 -2.91 20.26 0.19
CA GLN A 176 -2.97 21.47 1.01
C GLN A 176 -4.29 22.22 0.82
N ARG A 177 -4.69 22.47 -0.43
CA ARG A 177 -5.94 23.17 -0.74
C ARG A 177 -7.17 22.37 -0.36
N ILE A 178 -7.15 21.05 -0.57
CA ILE A 178 -8.25 20.18 -0.17
C ILE A 178 -8.43 20.20 1.35
N ASN A 179 -7.37 20.08 2.14
CA ASN A 179 -7.47 20.18 3.59
C ASN A 179 -7.92 21.57 4.05
N ALA A 180 -7.41 22.64 3.45
CA ALA A 180 -7.84 24.00 3.75
C ALA A 180 -9.33 24.21 3.45
N SER A 181 -9.83 23.69 2.32
CA SER A 181 -11.25 23.76 1.98
C SER A 181 -12.13 22.98 2.96
N GLN A 182 -11.69 21.80 3.41
CA GLN A 182 -12.40 21.04 4.43
C GLN A 182 -12.50 21.78 5.76
N VAL A 183 -11.40 22.40 6.21
CA VAL A 183 -11.41 23.23 7.43
C VAL A 183 -12.37 24.41 7.27
N TRP A 184 -12.35 25.09 6.11
CA TRP A 184 -13.27 26.19 5.84
C TRP A 184 -14.74 25.76 5.87
N VAL A 185 -15.08 24.63 5.23
CA VAL A 185 -16.45 24.08 5.26
C VAL A 185 -16.87 23.74 6.69
N LEU A 186 -16.01 23.06 7.46
CA LEU A 186 -16.29 22.73 8.86
C LEU A 186 -16.55 24.00 9.71
N GLN A 187 -15.71 25.02 9.58
CA GLN A 187 -15.88 26.28 10.30
C GLN A 187 -17.21 26.97 9.97
N ARG A 188 -17.64 26.94 8.70
CA ARG A 188 -18.94 27.49 8.28
C ARG A 188 -20.10 26.69 8.85
N THR A 189 -20.06 25.36 8.72
CA THR A 189 -21.10 24.47 9.23
C THR A 189 -21.27 24.61 10.74
N PHE A 190 -20.17 24.69 11.50
CA PHE A 190 -20.25 24.89 12.94
C PHE A 190 -20.74 26.29 13.34
N ARG A 191 -20.30 27.35 12.65
CA ARG A 191 -20.80 28.72 12.92
C ARG A 191 -22.30 28.83 12.73
N GLU A 192 -22.83 28.26 11.67
CA GLU A 192 -24.28 28.29 11.40
C GLU A 192 -25.06 27.46 12.43
N ARG A 193 -24.54 26.32 12.87
CA ARG A 193 -25.19 25.56 13.94
C ARG A 193 -25.22 26.26 15.28
N PHE A 194 -24.15 26.96 15.63
CA PHE A 194 -24.11 27.73 16.91
C PHE A 194 -24.82 29.06 16.82
N ALA A 195 -24.90 29.73 15.68
CA ALA A 195 -25.67 30.92 15.47
C ALA A 195 -27.18 30.67 15.63
N GLY A 196 -27.67 29.50 15.18
CA GLY A 196 -29.06 29.09 15.35
C GLY A 196 -29.45 28.65 16.78
N SER A 197 -28.45 28.36 17.64
CA SER A 197 -28.70 27.98 19.04
C SER A 197 -28.63 29.14 20.02
N LEU A 198 -28.31 30.36 19.56
CA LEU A 198 -28.26 31.57 20.34
C LEU A 198 -29.42 32.53 20.00
N ALA A 199 -30.35 32.12 19.19
CA ALA A 199 -31.64 32.77 18.91
C ALA A 199 -32.75 31.99 19.62
#